data_4fddd969c9b88c0562f175ea9c0c4bf0
#
_entry.id   4fddd969c9b88c0562f175ea9c0c4bf0
#
_cell.length_a   1.000
_cell.length_b   1.000
_cell.length_c   1.000
_cell.angle_alpha   90.00
_cell.angle_beta   90.00
_cell.angle_gamma   90.00
#
_symmetry.space_group_name_H-M   'P 1'
#
loop_
_entity.id
_entity.type
_entity.pdbx_description
1 polymer ?
#
loop_
_entity_poly.entity_id
_entity_poly.type
_entity_poly.pdbx_seq_one_letter_code
_entity_poly.pdbx_strand_id
1 'polypeptide(L)'
;MKKLYAWLASFMLVAGLGLVAPSAATAAPSCNITWGSLPKTSSTKYVPVLTNVRAGRHACFDRLVIDLRGKRPGYDVRYGAVYTEGKGDRVPLRGHDIRIIVKAPAYNSKGQATYNPRHPANIVSVKNFDTFRQVAWAGSFEGQSTIGLGVRARLPFRVFTLTGPGANQSMLVIDVAHHW
;
A
#
# COMPACT_ATOMS: atom_id res chain seq x y z
N MET A 1 -25.66 90.82 -15.26
CA MET A 1 -24.62 90.51 -14.28
C MET A 1 -25.07 89.31 -13.46
N LYS A 2 -24.68 88.12 -13.82
CA LYS A 2 -24.65 86.95 -12.92
C LYS A 2 -24.00 85.80 -13.75
N LYS A 3 -22.78 85.45 -13.37
CA LYS A 3 -21.97 84.41 -14.02
C LYS A 3 -22.44 83.02 -13.53
N LEU A 4 -22.84 82.17 -14.43
CA LEU A 4 -23.13 80.71 -14.19
C LEU A 4 -21.84 79.96 -14.42
N TYR A 5 -21.35 79.28 -13.40
CA TYR A 5 -20.24 78.33 -13.46
C TYR A 5 -20.82 76.93 -13.73
N ALA A 6 -20.58 76.38 -14.89
CA ALA A 6 -20.88 75.01 -15.25
C ALA A 6 -19.75 74.08 -14.73
N TRP A 7 -20.07 73.19 -13.83
CA TRP A 7 -19.17 72.12 -13.39
C TRP A 7 -19.33 70.91 -14.28
N LEU A 8 -18.29 70.61 -15.07
CA LEU A 8 -18.20 69.39 -15.80
C LEU A 8 -17.68 68.28 -14.87
N ALA A 9 -18.53 67.35 -14.51
CA ALA A 9 -18.14 66.13 -13.78
C ALA A 9 -17.66 65.08 -14.78
N SER A 10 -16.35 64.86 -14.87
CA SER A 10 -15.76 63.79 -15.65
C SER A 10 -15.86 62.48 -14.86
N PHE A 11 -16.73 61.56 -15.35
CA PHE A 11 -16.76 60.18 -14.89
C PHE A 11 -15.61 59.40 -15.53
N MET A 12 -14.56 59.11 -14.73
CA MET A 12 -13.55 58.11 -15.13
C MET A 12 -14.09 56.69 -14.87
N LEU A 13 -14.40 55.98 -15.95
CA LEU A 13 -14.73 54.57 -15.96
C LEU A 13 -13.43 53.77 -15.90
N VAL A 14 -13.04 53.33 -14.73
CA VAL A 14 -11.89 52.41 -14.55
C VAL A 14 -12.37 51.03 -14.89
N ALA A 15 -12.10 50.59 -16.12
CA ALA A 15 -12.29 49.19 -16.52
C ALA A 15 -11.22 48.32 -15.85
N GLY A 16 -11.59 47.65 -14.73
CA GLY A 16 -10.75 46.68 -14.07
C GLY A 16 -10.66 45.41 -14.91
N LEU A 17 -9.59 45.27 -15.71
CA LEU A 17 -9.21 43.98 -16.31
C LEU A 17 -8.75 43.02 -15.21
N GLY A 18 -9.66 42.18 -14.70
CA GLY A 18 -9.32 41.08 -13.82
C GLY A 18 -8.45 40.07 -14.58
N LEU A 19 -7.17 40.04 -14.27
CA LEU A 19 -6.24 39.00 -14.69
C LEU A 19 -6.68 37.68 -14.02
N VAL A 20 -7.49 36.87 -14.72
CA VAL A 20 -7.74 35.49 -14.36
C VAL A 20 -6.46 34.72 -14.65
N ALA A 21 -5.63 34.51 -13.62
CA ALA A 21 -4.48 33.64 -13.73
C ALA A 21 -4.99 32.22 -13.99
N PRO A 22 -4.53 31.53 -15.06
CA PRO A 22 -4.90 30.15 -15.25
C PRO A 22 -4.35 29.34 -14.10
N SER A 23 -5.24 28.67 -13.35
CA SER A 23 -4.84 27.67 -12.35
C SER A 23 -4.03 26.60 -13.09
N ALA A 24 -2.75 26.48 -12.75
CA ALA A 24 -1.92 25.39 -13.26
C ALA A 24 -2.56 24.08 -12.80
N ALA A 25 -3.26 23.39 -13.71
CA ALA A 25 -3.72 22.06 -13.48
C ALA A 25 -2.48 21.20 -13.28
N THR A 26 -2.23 20.77 -12.04
CA THR A 26 -1.21 19.76 -11.75
C THR A 26 -1.59 18.50 -12.49
N ALA A 27 -0.87 18.18 -13.57
CA ALA A 27 -1.06 16.94 -14.31
C ALA A 27 -0.95 15.76 -13.31
N ALA A 28 -1.97 14.90 -13.30
CA ALA A 28 -1.92 13.69 -12.50
C ALA A 28 -0.66 12.89 -12.90
N PRO A 29 0.08 12.31 -11.94
CA PRO A 29 1.30 11.57 -12.24
C PRO A 29 1.00 10.43 -13.22
N SER A 30 1.72 10.38 -14.32
CA SER A 30 1.62 9.26 -15.27
C SER A 30 2.19 8.00 -14.61
N CYS A 31 1.32 7.02 -14.32
CA CYS A 31 1.73 5.78 -13.67
C CYS A 31 2.13 4.74 -14.73
N ASN A 32 3.38 4.75 -15.16
CA ASN A 32 3.90 3.74 -16.08
C ASN A 32 4.14 2.42 -15.35
N ILE A 33 3.09 1.61 -15.20
CA ILE A 33 3.14 0.31 -14.53
C ILE A 33 3.47 -0.78 -15.56
N THR A 34 4.59 -1.47 -15.36
CA THR A 34 5.05 -2.59 -16.20
C THR A 34 4.96 -3.95 -15.48
N TRP A 35 4.35 -3.97 -14.30
CA TRP A 35 4.36 -5.15 -13.44
C TRP A 35 3.41 -6.24 -13.90
N GLY A 36 3.24 -7.21 -14.11
CA GLY A 36 2.17 -8.17 -14.39
C GLY A 36 1.50 -8.69 -13.13
N SER A 37 0.49 -9.54 -13.31
CA SER A 37 -0.29 -10.19 -12.25
C SER A 37 0.08 -11.67 -12.03
N LEU A 38 1.17 -12.16 -12.63
CA LEU A 38 1.66 -13.51 -12.46
C LEU A 38 2.36 -13.69 -11.10
N PRO A 39 2.46 -14.93 -10.56
CA PRO A 39 3.14 -15.22 -9.30
C PRO A 39 4.55 -14.63 -9.23
N LYS A 40 4.90 -14.15 -8.04
CA LYS A 40 6.24 -13.67 -7.70
C LYS A 40 6.79 -14.53 -6.57
N THR A 41 7.88 -15.24 -6.82
CA THR A 41 8.49 -16.16 -5.87
C THR A 41 9.96 -15.88 -5.69
N SER A 42 10.47 -16.16 -4.51
CA SER A 42 11.91 -16.15 -4.22
C SER A 42 12.22 -17.20 -3.18
N SER A 43 13.33 -17.88 -3.34
CA SER A 43 13.87 -18.83 -2.36
C SER A 43 15.14 -18.29 -1.73
N THR A 44 15.36 -18.60 -0.45
CA THR A 44 16.57 -18.28 0.29
C THR A 44 16.77 -19.29 1.41
N LYS A 45 18.01 -19.48 1.84
CA LYS A 45 18.34 -20.28 3.03
C LYS A 45 18.10 -19.54 4.35
N TYR A 46 17.79 -18.25 4.30
CA TYR A 46 17.59 -17.45 5.49
C TYR A 46 16.13 -17.49 5.91
N VAL A 47 15.90 -17.64 7.20
CA VAL A 47 14.57 -17.61 7.83
C VAL A 47 14.58 -16.49 8.88
N PRO A 48 14.28 -15.24 8.47
CA PRO A 48 14.10 -14.13 9.41
C PRO A 48 12.83 -14.33 10.22
N VAL A 49 12.61 -13.47 11.21
CA VAL A 49 11.41 -13.51 12.06
C VAL A 49 10.51 -12.32 11.70
N LEU A 50 9.22 -12.57 11.48
CA LEU A 50 8.21 -11.54 11.21
C LEU A 50 7.92 -10.76 12.50
N THR A 51 7.98 -9.43 12.41
CA THR A 51 7.82 -8.54 13.58
C THR A 51 6.69 -7.55 13.46
N ASN A 52 6.31 -7.17 12.20
CA ASN A 52 5.25 -6.19 12.00
C ASN A 52 4.71 -6.26 10.57
N VAL A 53 3.48 -5.75 10.37
CA VAL A 53 2.86 -5.55 9.06
C VAL A 53 2.27 -4.15 9.02
N ARG A 54 2.53 -3.40 7.96
CA ARG A 54 2.03 -2.04 7.76
C ARG A 54 1.71 -1.78 6.29
N ALA A 55 0.88 -0.78 6.03
CA ALA A 55 0.50 -0.41 4.67
C ALA A 55 0.61 1.10 4.47
N GLY A 56 0.78 1.52 3.21
CA GLY A 56 0.85 2.92 2.80
C GLY A 56 0.25 3.14 1.41
N ARG A 57 -0.36 4.31 1.22
CA ARG A 57 -0.84 4.77 -0.09
C ARG A 57 0.28 5.52 -0.82
N HIS A 58 0.34 5.33 -2.12
CA HIS A 58 1.16 6.08 -3.06
C HIS A 58 0.31 6.55 -4.24
N ALA A 59 0.80 7.49 -5.04
CA ALA A 59 0.05 8.05 -6.16
C ALA A 59 -0.39 7.00 -7.21
N CYS A 60 0.40 5.93 -7.40
CA CYS A 60 0.18 4.94 -8.47
C CYS A 60 -0.09 3.52 -7.96
N PHE A 61 0.09 3.25 -6.68
CA PHE A 61 -0.05 1.92 -6.08
C PHE A 61 -0.29 2.02 -4.58
N ASP A 62 -0.86 0.98 -4.02
CA ASP A 62 -0.88 0.77 -2.58
C ASP A 62 0.23 -0.22 -2.20
N ARG A 63 0.87 0.01 -1.05
CA ARG A 63 2.03 -0.76 -0.55
C ARG A 63 1.70 -1.49 0.73
N LEU A 64 2.02 -2.77 0.78
CA LEU A 64 2.10 -3.57 2.00
C LEU A 64 3.58 -3.83 2.32
N VAL A 65 3.95 -3.67 3.57
CA VAL A 65 5.30 -3.92 4.07
C VAL A 65 5.23 -4.90 5.23
N ILE A 66 6.01 -5.96 5.12
CA ILE A 66 6.22 -6.94 6.18
C ILE A 66 7.61 -6.70 6.74
N ASP A 67 7.68 -6.23 7.98
CA ASP A 67 8.93 -5.95 8.68
C ASP A 67 9.48 -7.23 9.31
N LEU A 68 10.77 -7.46 9.13
CA LEU A 68 11.45 -8.69 9.50
C LEU A 68 12.72 -8.39 10.29
N ARG A 69 12.98 -9.19 11.32
CA ARG A 69 14.27 -9.24 11.97
C ARG A 69 15.07 -10.40 11.39
N GLY A 70 16.17 -10.07 10.72
CA GLY A 70 17.01 -10.99 9.98
C GLY A 70 17.22 -10.58 8.54
N LYS A 71 17.83 -11.49 7.77
CA LYS A 71 18.10 -11.30 6.34
C LYS A 71 16.83 -11.46 5.50
N ARG A 72 16.93 -11.19 4.20
CA ARG A 72 15.82 -11.27 3.23
C ARG A 72 15.14 -12.65 3.27
N PRO A 73 13.79 -12.71 3.34
CA PRO A 73 13.04 -13.97 3.35
C PRO A 73 12.91 -14.58 1.96
N GLY A 74 12.63 -15.88 1.89
CA GLY A 74 11.91 -16.47 0.77
C GLY A 74 10.43 -16.09 0.82
N TYR A 75 9.76 -16.07 -0.33
CA TYR A 75 8.34 -15.76 -0.42
C TYR A 75 7.67 -16.42 -1.62
N ASP A 76 6.34 -16.51 -1.53
CA ASP A 76 5.45 -16.86 -2.63
C ASP A 76 4.23 -15.93 -2.55
N VAL A 77 4.09 -15.07 -3.56
CA VAL A 77 3.00 -14.09 -3.64
C VAL A 77 2.25 -14.29 -4.97
N ARG A 78 0.96 -14.57 -4.87
CA ARG A 78 0.13 -14.85 -6.04
C ARG A 78 -1.35 -14.56 -5.80
N TYR A 79 -2.09 -14.31 -6.85
CA TYR A 79 -3.55 -14.36 -6.79
C TYR A 79 -4.02 -15.78 -6.51
N GLY A 80 -4.94 -15.95 -5.58
CA GLY A 80 -5.52 -17.21 -5.21
C GLY A 80 -6.06 -17.22 -3.78
N ALA A 81 -6.84 -18.24 -3.49
CA ALA A 81 -7.47 -18.44 -2.20
C ALA A 81 -6.46 -18.47 -1.06
N VAL A 82 -6.82 -17.84 0.07
CA VAL A 82 -6.03 -17.79 1.29
C VAL A 82 -6.59 -18.77 2.31
N TYR A 83 -5.70 -19.51 2.94
CA TYR A 83 -6.05 -20.51 3.97
C TYR A 83 -5.18 -20.27 5.21
N THR A 84 -5.74 -20.61 6.37
CA THR A 84 -5.00 -20.51 7.64
C THR A 84 -3.87 -21.53 7.68
N GLU A 85 -2.74 -21.11 8.26
CA GLU A 85 -1.65 -22.03 8.55
C GLU A 85 -2.09 -23.09 9.59
N GLY A 86 -1.67 -24.32 9.38
CA GLY A 86 -1.96 -25.47 10.25
C GLY A 86 -3.33 -26.08 9.99
N LYS A 87 -4.44 -25.34 10.14
CA LYS A 87 -5.80 -25.90 9.98
C LYS A 87 -6.28 -25.98 8.54
N GLY A 88 -5.83 -25.07 7.67
CA GLY A 88 -6.28 -25.00 6.29
C GLY A 88 -7.69 -24.42 6.11
N ASP A 89 -8.22 -23.69 7.08
CA ASP A 89 -9.51 -23.03 6.96
C ASP A 89 -9.43 -21.88 5.95
N ARG A 90 -10.47 -21.71 5.14
CA ARG A 90 -10.54 -20.59 4.18
C ARG A 90 -10.63 -19.25 4.91
N VAL A 91 -9.77 -18.31 4.55
CA VAL A 91 -9.83 -16.91 5.01
C VAL A 91 -10.56 -16.08 3.96
N PRO A 92 -11.81 -15.67 4.21
CA PRO A 92 -12.54 -14.83 3.27
C PRO A 92 -11.97 -13.41 3.26
N LEU A 93 -11.72 -12.88 2.06
CA LEU A 93 -11.25 -11.52 1.87
C LEU A 93 -12.24 -10.71 1.03
N ARG A 94 -12.20 -9.40 1.20
CA ARG A 94 -12.97 -8.47 0.36
C ARG A 94 -12.25 -8.23 -0.96
N GLY A 95 -12.93 -8.50 -2.08
CA GLY A 95 -12.41 -8.33 -3.44
C GLY A 95 -11.66 -9.55 -3.96
N HIS A 96 -10.58 -9.35 -4.68
CA HIS A 96 -9.73 -10.42 -5.21
C HIS A 96 -8.62 -10.75 -4.22
N ASP A 97 -8.39 -12.03 -4.00
CA ASP A 97 -7.42 -12.50 -3.03
C ASP A 97 -6.00 -12.56 -3.60
N ILE A 98 -5.06 -11.93 -2.94
CA ILE A 98 -3.64 -12.19 -3.08
C ILE A 98 -3.19 -12.96 -1.84
N ARG A 99 -2.68 -14.19 -2.04
CA ARG A 99 -2.04 -14.98 -1.01
C ARG A 99 -0.56 -14.60 -0.92
N ILE A 100 -0.11 -14.26 0.27
CA ILE A 100 1.26 -13.90 0.57
C ILE A 100 1.79 -14.89 1.59
N ILE A 101 2.67 -15.80 1.15
CA ILE A 101 3.43 -16.68 2.03
C ILE A 101 4.83 -16.09 2.15
N VAL A 102 5.26 -15.82 3.37
CA VAL A 102 6.63 -15.39 3.68
C VAL A 102 7.33 -16.43 4.53
N LYS A 103 8.54 -16.84 4.14
CA LYS A 103 9.37 -17.78 4.88
C LYS A 103 10.02 -17.08 6.07
N ALA A 104 9.18 -16.73 7.01
CA ALA A 104 9.49 -16.02 8.24
C ALA A 104 8.42 -16.36 9.29
N PRO A 105 8.74 -17.11 10.34
CA PRO A 105 7.80 -17.36 11.42
C PRO A 105 7.49 -16.06 12.18
N ALA A 106 6.30 -15.98 12.78
CA ALA A 106 5.91 -14.91 13.68
C ALA A 106 6.18 -15.26 15.15
N TYR A 107 7.18 -16.07 15.39
CA TYR A 107 7.67 -16.48 16.72
C TYR A 107 9.19 -16.63 16.71
N ASN A 108 9.80 -16.50 17.88
CA ASN A 108 11.24 -16.67 18.06
C ASN A 108 11.61 -18.15 18.34
N SER A 109 12.91 -18.43 18.50
CA SER A 109 13.44 -19.77 18.79
C SER A 109 12.95 -20.38 20.12
N LYS A 110 12.36 -19.57 21.01
CA LYS A 110 11.74 -20.01 22.27
C LYS A 110 10.23 -20.24 22.12
N GLY A 111 9.67 -20.15 20.91
CA GLY A 111 8.23 -20.28 20.66
C GLY A 111 7.41 -19.04 21.06
N GLN A 112 8.04 -17.97 21.51
CA GLN A 112 7.32 -16.75 21.89
C GLN A 112 6.93 -15.96 20.65
N ALA A 113 5.66 -15.51 20.60
CA ALA A 113 5.14 -14.71 19.49
C ALA A 113 5.92 -13.40 19.33
N THR A 114 6.34 -13.11 18.11
CA THR A 114 6.96 -11.83 17.71
C THR A 114 5.98 -10.93 16.97
N TYR A 115 4.89 -11.53 16.47
CA TYR A 115 3.76 -10.83 15.90
C TYR A 115 2.47 -11.60 16.17
N ASN A 116 1.53 -10.95 16.83
CA ASN A 116 0.22 -11.52 17.18
C ASN A 116 -0.84 -10.42 17.11
N PRO A 117 -1.48 -10.21 15.94
CA PRO A 117 -2.43 -9.13 15.76
C PRO A 117 -3.73 -9.39 16.52
N ARG A 118 -4.25 -8.36 17.20
CA ARG A 118 -5.52 -8.42 17.96
C ARG A 118 -6.75 -8.70 17.09
N HIS A 119 -6.73 -8.24 15.84
CA HIS A 119 -7.82 -8.37 14.88
C HIS A 119 -7.35 -9.09 13.62
N PRO A 120 -7.27 -10.43 13.61
CA PRO A 120 -6.71 -11.19 12.49
C PRO A 120 -7.37 -10.90 11.14
N ALA A 121 -8.65 -10.60 11.12
CA ALA A 121 -9.36 -10.28 9.88
C ALA A 121 -8.98 -8.90 9.29
N ASN A 122 -8.42 -7.98 10.08
CA ASN A 122 -8.05 -6.64 9.65
C ASN A 122 -6.80 -6.17 10.42
N ILE A 123 -5.64 -6.69 10.06
CA ILE A 123 -4.39 -6.43 10.80
C ILE A 123 -3.82 -5.04 10.55
N VAL A 124 -4.24 -4.39 9.45
CA VAL A 124 -3.86 -3.02 9.08
C VAL A 124 -5.09 -2.31 8.53
N SER A 125 -5.30 -1.05 8.92
CA SER A 125 -6.36 -0.23 8.35
C SER A 125 -5.99 0.19 6.92
N VAL A 126 -6.83 -0.17 5.97
CA VAL A 126 -6.73 0.22 4.56
C VAL A 126 -7.93 1.05 4.12
N LYS A 127 -8.57 1.75 5.07
CA LYS A 127 -9.63 2.71 4.77
C LYS A 127 -9.09 3.81 3.85
N ASN A 128 -9.83 4.13 2.81
CA ASN A 128 -9.47 5.13 1.78
C ASN A 128 -8.25 4.75 0.91
N PHE A 129 -7.86 3.46 0.86
CA PHE A 129 -6.89 2.97 -0.10
C PHE A 129 -7.56 2.77 -1.47
N ASP A 130 -6.82 3.04 -2.54
CA ASP A 130 -7.38 2.97 -3.91
C ASP A 130 -7.54 1.52 -4.37
N THR A 131 -6.64 0.63 -3.97
CA THR A 131 -6.60 -0.78 -4.37
C THR A 131 -6.88 -1.74 -3.23
N PHE A 132 -6.25 -1.55 -2.08
CA PHE A 132 -6.41 -2.46 -0.94
C PHE A 132 -7.81 -2.38 -0.35
N ARG A 133 -8.37 -3.54 0.02
CA ARG A 133 -9.70 -3.68 0.65
C ARG A 133 -9.63 -4.32 2.02
N GLN A 134 -8.62 -5.15 2.26
CA GLN A 134 -8.45 -5.87 3.52
C GLN A 134 -7.03 -6.42 3.60
N VAL A 135 -6.46 -6.47 4.81
CA VAL A 135 -5.25 -7.21 5.11
C VAL A 135 -5.57 -8.14 6.28
N ALA A 136 -5.52 -9.44 6.06
CA ALA A 136 -5.86 -10.44 7.05
C ALA A 136 -4.65 -11.31 7.41
N TRP A 137 -4.58 -11.73 8.66
CA TRP A 137 -3.62 -12.67 9.17
C TRP A 137 -4.16 -14.09 9.05
N ALA A 138 -3.45 -14.96 8.37
CA ALA A 138 -3.81 -16.35 8.19
C ALA A 138 -2.97 -17.32 9.02
N GLY A 139 -2.13 -16.78 9.92
CA GLY A 139 -1.36 -17.60 10.87
C GLY A 139 0.12 -17.74 10.53
N SER A 140 0.82 -18.42 11.43
CA SER A 140 2.23 -18.76 11.27
C SER A 140 2.47 -20.17 11.79
N PHE A 141 3.06 -21.01 10.97
CA PHE A 141 3.34 -22.40 11.28
C PHE A 141 4.54 -22.91 10.46
N GLU A 142 5.31 -23.86 10.98
CA GLU A 142 6.44 -24.51 10.28
C GLU A 142 7.41 -23.55 9.58
N GLY A 143 7.77 -22.44 10.26
CA GLY A 143 8.78 -21.52 9.76
C GLY A 143 8.30 -20.54 8.69
N GLN A 144 6.98 -20.46 8.44
CA GLN A 144 6.37 -19.51 7.52
C GLN A 144 5.17 -18.78 8.14
N SER A 145 4.78 -17.70 7.51
CA SER A 145 3.58 -16.94 7.85
C SER A 145 2.78 -16.66 6.59
N THR A 146 1.46 -16.71 6.70
CA THR A 146 0.55 -16.39 5.61
C THR A 146 -0.29 -15.16 5.93
N ILE A 147 -0.33 -14.23 4.97
CA ILE A 147 -1.13 -13.00 4.99
C ILE A 147 -2.03 -13.00 3.76
N GLY A 148 -3.29 -12.68 3.98
CA GLY A 148 -4.25 -12.44 2.92
C GLY A 148 -4.36 -10.95 2.61
N LEU A 149 -4.25 -10.57 1.35
CA LEU A 149 -4.46 -9.21 0.87
C LEU A 149 -5.64 -9.19 -0.10
N GLY A 150 -6.76 -8.62 0.34
CA GLY A 150 -7.92 -8.37 -0.51
C GLY A 150 -7.72 -7.08 -1.30
N VAL A 151 -7.89 -7.15 -2.62
CA VAL A 151 -7.75 -6.01 -3.55
C VAL A 151 -8.98 -5.85 -4.43
N ARG A 152 -9.25 -4.62 -4.91
CA ARG A 152 -10.49 -4.31 -5.67
C ARG A 152 -10.66 -5.06 -6.97
N ALA A 153 -9.56 -5.45 -7.62
CA ALA A 153 -9.54 -6.15 -8.90
C ALA A 153 -8.22 -6.93 -9.05
N ARG A 154 -8.14 -7.81 -10.04
CA ARG A 154 -6.88 -8.46 -10.42
C ARG A 154 -5.99 -7.44 -11.16
N LEU A 155 -5.10 -6.79 -10.42
CA LEU A 155 -4.23 -5.71 -10.87
C LEU A 155 -2.76 -6.16 -10.91
N PRO A 156 -1.89 -5.44 -11.66
CA PRO A 156 -0.46 -5.67 -11.63
C PRO A 156 0.11 -5.49 -10.22
N PHE A 157 1.06 -6.35 -9.85
CA PHE A 157 1.78 -6.20 -8.58
C PHE A 157 3.26 -6.56 -8.73
N ARG A 158 4.07 -6.01 -7.86
CA ARG A 158 5.48 -6.36 -7.70
C ARG A 158 5.81 -6.73 -6.27
N VAL A 159 6.85 -7.54 -6.10
CA VAL A 159 7.37 -7.95 -4.80
C VAL A 159 8.87 -7.78 -4.80
N PHE A 160 9.41 -7.20 -3.76
CA PHE A 160 10.85 -7.01 -3.59
C PHE A 160 11.22 -6.90 -2.10
N THR A 161 12.50 -7.01 -1.82
CA THR A 161 13.02 -6.92 -0.46
C THR A 161 13.92 -5.70 -0.31
N LEU A 162 13.83 -5.05 0.85
CA LEU A 162 14.69 -3.94 1.24
C LEU A 162 15.46 -4.29 2.52
N THR A 163 16.60 -3.64 2.72
CA THR A 163 17.26 -3.60 4.03
C THR A 163 16.45 -2.70 4.95
N GLY A 164 16.25 -3.12 6.19
CA GLY A 164 15.55 -2.31 7.19
C GLY A 164 16.44 -1.19 7.75
N PRO A 165 15.83 -0.26 8.51
CA PRO A 165 16.55 0.89 9.08
C PRO A 165 17.58 0.50 10.15
N GLY A 166 17.41 -0.64 10.80
CA GLY A 166 18.32 -1.14 11.83
C GLY A 166 19.22 -2.27 11.34
N ALA A 167 20.29 -2.53 12.10
CA ALA A 167 21.15 -3.68 11.88
C ALA A 167 20.33 -4.98 11.96
N ASN A 168 20.58 -5.90 11.04
CA ASN A 168 19.90 -7.19 10.94
C ASN A 168 18.37 -7.09 10.80
N GLN A 169 17.89 -6.10 10.02
CA GLN A 169 16.50 -5.93 9.66
C GLN A 169 16.33 -5.98 8.14
N SER A 170 15.20 -6.50 7.70
CA SER A 170 14.80 -6.50 6.29
C SER A 170 13.29 -6.30 6.18
N MET A 171 12.84 -5.98 4.98
CA MET A 171 11.43 -5.78 4.67
C MET A 171 11.08 -6.56 3.41
N LEU A 172 9.94 -7.24 3.41
CA LEU A 172 9.29 -7.70 2.20
C LEU A 172 8.22 -6.69 1.82
N VAL A 173 8.30 -6.17 0.60
CA VAL A 173 7.41 -5.12 0.08
C VAL A 173 6.57 -5.68 -1.05
N ILE A 174 5.27 -5.46 -0.96
CA ILE A 174 4.30 -5.81 -2.00
C ILE A 174 3.59 -4.53 -2.44
N ASP A 175 3.78 -4.11 -3.69
CA ASP A 175 3.06 -3.01 -4.30
C ASP A 175 2.00 -3.55 -5.25
N VAL A 176 0.77 -3.07 -5.14
CA VAL A 176 -0.31 -3.38 -6.10
C VAL A 176 -0.75 -2.09 -6.76
N ALA A 177 -0.69 -2.06 -8.08
CA ALA A 177 -1.04 -0.90 -8.89
C ALA A 177 -2.50 -0.48 -8.73
N HIS A 178 -2.78 0.81 -8.97
CA HIS A 178 -4.16 1.29 -9.00
C HIS A 178 -4.89 0.91 -10.31
N HIS A 179 -4.16 0.66 -11.38
CA HIS A 179 -4.71 0.25 -12.70
C HIS A 179 -3.67 -0.53 -13.51
N TRP A 180 -4.09 -1.04 -14.65
CA TRP A 180 -3.22 -1.66 -15.67
C TRP A 180 -2.48 -0.59 -16.44
#